data_4820b898005e905d607177e6a1d35bf7
#
_entry.id   4820b898005e905d607177e6a1d35bf7
#
_cell.length_a   1.000
_cell.length_b   1.000
_cell.length_c   1.000
_cell.angle_alpha   90.00
_cell.angle_beta   90.00
_cell.angle_gamma   90.00
#
_symmetry.space_group_name_H-M   'P 1'
#
loop_
_entity.id
_entity.type
_entity.pdbx_description
1 polymer ?
#
loop_
_entity_poly.entity_id
_entity_poly.type
_entity_poly.pdbx_seq_one_letter_code
_entity_poly.pdbx_strand_id
1 'polypeptide(L)'
;MKQLSAGLIALLALACTQGMAAGARPAADLALCTRSATVLACSDAQGNHYSVTTAGQTTWLRGYEVLDKRHWVQTNSRYDQLTFFTGLASDGEAWIGTIQRVGWTTITRVSSSDGTRSKITCSRLNGCR
;
A
#
# COMPACT_ATOMS: atom_id res chain seq x y z
N MET A 1 29.07 50.29 53.80
CA MET A 1 29.56 49.79 52.50
C MET A 1 28.85 48.48 52.21
N LYS A 2 27.89 48.50 51.32
CA LYS A 2 27.15 47.31 50.93
C LYS A 2 27.58 46.88 49.55
N GLN A 3 28.18 45.74 49.43
CA GLN A 3 28.55 45.11 48.19
C GLN A 3 27.27 44.55 47.55
N LEU A 4 26.91 45.07 46.41
CA LEU A 4 25.84 44.52 45.57
C LEU A 4 26.44 43.45 44.67
N SER A 5 26.15 42.20 45.03
CA SER A 5 26.50 41.08 44.19
C SER A 5 25.46 40.99 43.04
N ALA A 6 25.88 41.33 41.87
CA ALA A 6 25.04 41.11 40.66
C ALA A 6 25.09 39.63 40.32
N GLY A 7 23.99 38.93 40.58
CA GLY A 7 23.78 37.56 40.13
C GLY A 7 23.54 37.51 38.65
N LEU A 8 24.45 36.95 37.93
CA LEU A 8 24.37 36.69 36.52
C LEU A 8 23.44 35.46 36.29
N ILE A 9 22.22 35.68 35.98
CA ILE A 9 21.30 34.58 35.60
C ILE A 9 21.60 34.23 34.14
N ALA A 10 22.32 33.16 33.95
CA ALA A 10 22.48 32.57 32.63
C ALA A 10 21.20 31.83 32.24
N LEU A 11 20.39 32.44 31.36
CA LEU A 11 19.31 31.75 30.71
C LEU A 11 19.90 30.78 29.70
N LEU A 12 19.93 29.49 30.07
CA LEU A 12 20.10 28.41 29.10
C LEU A 12 18.81 28.30 28.28
N ALA A 13 18.84 28.87 27.09
CA ALA A 13 17.84 28.58 26.08
C ALA A 13 18.05 27.15 25.60
N LEU A 14 17.26 26.19 26.14
CA LEU A 14 17.13 24.88 25.53
C LEU A 14 16.42 25.08 24.19
N ALA A 15 17.19 25.11 23.13
CA ALA A 15 16.66 24.95 21.78
C ALA A 15 16.18 23.50 21.65
N CYS A 16 14.91 23.28 21.87
CA CYS A 16 14.24 22.04 21.44
C CYS A 16 14.25 22.03 19.91
N THR A 17 15.28 21.48 19.32
CA THR A 17 15.23 21.03 17.93
C THR A 17 14.21 19.91 17.87
N GLN A 18 12.98 20.26 17.57
CA GLN A 18 12.01 19.26 17.15
C GLN A 18 12.52 18.71 15.81
N GLY A 19 13.28 17.64 15.89
CA GLY A 19 13.58 16.81 14.74
C GLY A 19 12.22 16.37 14.19
N MET A 20 11.80 16.94 13.07
CA MET A 20 10.74 16.34 12.28
C MET A 20 11.24 14.95 11.92
N ALA A 21 10.74 13.94 12.62
CA ALA A 21 10.84 12.57 12.17
C ALA A 21 10.09 12.56 10.84
N ALA A 22 10.81 12.66 9.72
CA ALA A 22 10.27 12.33 8.42
C ALA A 22 9.72 10.93 8.59
N GLY A 23 8.39 10.77 8.52
CA GLY A 23 7.75 9.48 8.70
C GLY A 23 8.46 8.50 7.80
N ALA A 24 9.19 7.55 8.39
CA ALA A 24 9.85 6.50 7.64
C ALA A 24 8.74 5.85 6.82
N ARG A 25 8.80 5.98 5.50
CA ARG A 25 7.97 5.16 4.62
C ARG A 25 8.23 3.73 5.05
N PRO A 26 7.19 2.94 5.36
CA PRO A 26 7.42 1.54 5.66
C PRO A 26 8.24 1.00 4.50
N ALA A 27 9.38 0.41 4.82
CA ALA A 27 10.22 -0.22 3.82
C ALA A 27 9.34 -1.18 3.04
N ALA A 28 9.29 -1.02 1.71
CA ALA A 28 8.55 -1.94 0.87
C ALA A 28 9.13 -3.33 1.11
N ASP A 29 8.40 -4.14 1.84
CA ASP A 29 8.82 -5.50 2.15
C ASP A 29 8.71 -6.29 0.86
N LEU A 30 9.86 -6.68 0.32
CA LEU A 30 9.92 -7.43 -0.92
C LEU A 30 9.38 -8.84 -0.64
N ALA A 31 8.22 -9.12 -1.17
CA ALA A 31 7.66 -10.46 -1.11
C ALA A 31 8.56 -11.46 -1.86
N LEU A 32 8.83 -12.59 -1.23
CA LEU A 32 9.46 -13.72 -1.88
C LEU A 32 8.42 -14.47 -2.70
N CYS A 33 8.67 -14.61 -3.99
CA CYS A 33 7.73 -15.23 -4.92
C CYS A 33 8.31 -16.51 -5.53
N THR A 34 7.49 -17.54 -5.61
CA THR A 34 7.75 -18.77 -6.33
C THR A 34 6.78 -18.88 -7.51
N ARG A 35 7.30 -19.18 -8.68
CA ARG A 35 6.50 -19.31 -9.89
C ARG A 35 6.50 -20.77 -10.37
N SER A 36 5.33 -21.30 -10.62
CA SER A 36 5.09 -22.50 -11.44
C SER A 36 4.51 -22.07 -12.80
N ALA A 37 4.17 -23.03 -13.66
CA ALA A 37 3.68 -22.71 -15.01
C ALA A 37 2.46 -21.75 -15.04
N THR A 38 1.55 -21.86 -14.10
CA THR A 38 0.28 -21.11 -14.07
C THR A 38 0.05 -20.33 -12.77
N VAL A 39 0.86 -20.54 -11.75
CA VAL A 39 0.65 -19.95 -10.42
C VAL A 39 1.89 -19.18 -9.99
N LEU A 40 1.69 -17.96 -9.54
CA LEU A 40 2.65 -17.16 -8.79
C LEU A 40 2.20 -17.13 -7.33
N ALA A 41 3.04 -17.61 -6.42
CA ALA A 41 2.78 -17.59 -4.98
C ALA A 41 3.82 -16.73 -4.29
N CYS A 42 3.38 -15.75 -3.49
CA CYS A 42 4.23 -14.80 -2.82
C CYS A 42 3.97 -14.76 -1.31
N SER A 43 5.01 -14.52 -0.53
CA SER A 43 4.91 -14.24 0.90
C SER A 43 5.85 -13.11 1.28
N ASP A 44 5.44 -12.29 2.24
CA ASP A 44 6.26 -11.23 2.80
C ASP A 44 6.83 -11.62 4.18
N ALA A 45 7.65 -10.75 4.77
CA ALA A 45 8.27 -11.00 6.07
C ALA A 45 7.28 -10.96 7.23
N GLN A 46 6.12 -10.33 7.08
CA GLN A 46 5.04 -10.31 8.07
C GLN A 46 4.18 -11.59 8.05
N GLY A 47 4.39 -12.48 7.08
CA GLY A 47 3.62 -13.69 6.90
C GLY A 47 2.35 -13.52 6.06
N ASN A 48 2.11 -12.34 5.48
CA ASN A 48 1.09 -12.18 4.46
C ASN A 48 1.48 -12.98 3.23
N HIS A 49 0.52 -13.64 2.62
CA HIS A 49 0.79 -14.40 1.40
C HIS A 49 -0.35 -14.23 0.41
N TYR A 50 -0.01 -14.33 -0.84
CA TYR A 50 -0.99 -14.31 -1.92
C TYR A 50 -0.55 -15.21 -3.08
N SER A 51 -1.52 -15.63 -3.86
CA SER A 51 -1.27 -16.36 -5.09
C SER A 51 -2.05 -15.77 -6.24
N VAL A 52 -1.48 -15.85 -7.41
CA VAL A 52 -2.03 -15.34 -8.67
C VAL A 52 -2.04 -16.47 -9.68
N THR A 53 -3.21 -16.74 -10.25
CA THR A 53 -3.40 -17.72 -11.33
C THR A 53 -4.03 -17.01 -12.52
N THR A 54 -3.45 -17.18 -13.70
CA THR A 54 -3.96 -16.56 -14.93
C THR A 54 -4.33 -17.65 -15.94
N ALA A 55 -5.52 -17.54 -16.50
CA ALA A 55 -5.97 -18.35 -17.63
C ALA A 55 -6.72 -17.48 -18.63
N GLY A 56 -6.20 -17.39 -19.85
CA GLY A 56 -6.75 -16.48 -20.87
C GLY A 56 -6.68 -15.01 -20.40
N GLN A 57 -7.82 -14.35 -20.39
CA GLN A 57 -7.95 -12.94 -19.99
C GLN A 57 -8.38 -12.76 -18.54
N THR A 58 -8.50 -13.85 -17.81
CA THR A 58 -8.93 -13.82 -16.41
C THR A 58 -7.77 -14.17 -15.49
N THR A 59 -7.63 -13.38 -14.44
CA THR A 59 -6.65 -13.60 -13.38
C THR A 59 -7.38 -13.72 -12.06
N TRP A 60 -7.09 -14.80 -11.33
CA TRP A 60 -7.60 -15.03 -9.98
C TRP A 60 -6.50 -14.78 -8.98
N LEU A 61 -6.80 -13.93 -8.00
CA LEU A 61 -5.91 -13.64 -6.89
C LEU A 61 -6.59 -14.09 -5.61
N ARG A 62 -5.80 -14.62 -4.70
CA ARG A 62 -6.23 -14.88 -3.33
C ARG A 62 -5.10 -14.58 -2.38
N GLY A 63 -5.43 -14.13 -1.20
CA GLY A 63 -4.44 -13.76 -0.23
C GLY A 63 -4.92 -13.93 1.21
N TYR A 64 -3.95 -13.77 2.11
CA TYR A 64 -4.16 -13.78 3.55
C TYR A 64 -3.35 -12.66 4.19
N GLU A 65 -4.01 -11.88 5.04
CA GLU A 65 -3.42 -10.79 5.81
C GLU A 65 -3.33 -11.21 7.28
N VAL A 66 -2.12 -11.28 7.81
CA VAL A 66 -1.86 -11.81 9.17
C VAL A 66 -2.41 -10.89 10.26
N LEU A 67 -2.25 -9.59 10.13
CA LEU A 67 -2.67 -8.63 11.15
C LEU A 67 -4.18 -8.67 11.39
N ASP A 68 -4.96 -8.71 10.32
CA ASP A 68 -6.42 -8.74 10.38
C ASP A 68 -6.99 -10.16 10.37
N LYS A 69 -6.13 -11.17 10.25
CA LYS A 69 -6.52 -12.59 10.08
C LYS A 69 -7.55 -12.75 8.96
N ARG A 70 -7.36 -12.03 7.87
CA ARG A 70 -8.32 -11.87 6.79
C ARG A 70 -7.87 -12.62 5.55
N HIS A 71 -8.75 -13.49 5.04
CA HIS A 71 -8.63 -14.06 3.71
C HIS A 71 -9.36 -13.17 2.70
N TRP A 72 -8.83 -13.10 1.49
CA TRP A 72 -9.47 -12.39 0.41
C TRP A 72 -9.28 -13.09 -0.93
N VAL A 73 -10.22 -12.86 -1.83
CA VAL A 73 -10.17 -13.31 -3.21
C VAL A 73 -10.50 -12.16 -4.14
N GLN A 74 -9.87 -12.11 -5.29
CA GLN A 74 -10.14 -11.11 -6.33
C GLN A 74 -10.07 -11.77 -7.70
N THR A 75 -10.97 -11.37 -8.59
CA THR A 75 -10.97 -11.78 -9.98
C THR A 75 -10.80 -10.56 -10.87
N ASN A 76 -9.83 -10.62 -11.75
CA ASN A 76 -9.58 -9.60 -12.76
C ASN A 76 -9.94 -10.17 -14.14
N SER A 77 -10.74 -9.43 -14.91
CA SER A 77 -11.08 -9.76 -16.29
C SER A 77 -10.61 -8.64 -17.22
N ARG A 78 -9.73 -8.97 -18.13
CA ARG A 78 -9.11 -8.01 -19.03
C ARG A 78 -9.81 -7.95 -20.38
N TYR A 79 -10.08 -6.72 -20.84
CA TYR A 79 -10.63 -6.39 -22.15
C TYR A 79 -9.76 -5.29 -22.77
N ASP A 80 -8.79 -5.67 -23.62
CA ASP A 80 -7.80 -4.75 -24.21
C ASP A 80 -7.04 -3.93 -23.14
N GLN A 81 -7.27 -2.63 -23.11
CA GLN A 81 -6.62 -1.68 -22.20
C GLN A 81 -7.36 -1.51 -20.88
N LEU A 82 -8.49 -2.17 -20.71
CA LEU A 82 -9.32 -2.08 -19.52
C LEU A 82 -9.43 -3.42 -18.82
N THR A 83 -9.17 -3.43 -17.53
CA THR A 83 -9.37 -4.58 -16.65
C THR A 83 -10.42 -4.23 -15.62
N PHE A 84 -11.45 -5.06 -15.50
CA PHE A 84 -12.41 -5.01 -14.41
C PHE A 84 -11.96 -5.97 -13.32
N PHE A 85 -12.13 -5.60 -12.07
CA PHE A 85 -11.88 -6.50 -10.96
C PHE A 85 -12.95 -6.40 -9.89
N THR A 86 -13.18 -7.53 -9.24
CA THR A 86 -14.05 -7.65 -8.06
C THR A 86 -13.34 -8.46 -7.00
N GLY A 87 -13.53 -8.10 -5.76
CA GLY A 87 -12.92 -8.80 -4.63
C GLY A 87 -13.87 -8.92 -3.44
N LEU A 88 -13.59 -9.89 -2.61
CA LEU A 88 -14.32 -10.18 -1.39
C LEU A 88 -13.34 -10.67 -0.32
N ALA A 89 -13.48 -10.16 0.89
CA ALA A 89 -12.73 -10.61 2.04
C ALA A 89 -13.60 -11.37 3.05
N SER A 90 -12.95 -12.17 3.90
CA SER A 90 -13.63 -13.00 4.92
C SER A 90 -14.35 -12.19 6.00
N ASP A 91 -14.01 -10.92 6.16
CA ASP A 91 -14.71 -9.97 7.04
C ASP A 91 -15.99 -9.37 6.42
N GLY A 92 -16.30 -9.72 5.19
CA GLY A 92 -17.46 -9.22 4.44
C GLY A 92 -17.18 -7.98 3.60
N GLU A 93 -16.00 -7.37 3.66
CA GLU A 93 -15.63 -6.28 2.77
C GLU A 93 -15.63 -6.77 1.32
N ALA A 94 -16.26 -6.02 0.44
CA ALA A 94 -16.26 -6.25 -1.00
C ALA A 94 -15.76 -5.01 -1.72
N TRP A 95 -15.08 -5.19 -2.83
CA TRP A 95 -14.61 -4.09 -3.67
C TRP A 95 -14.77 -4.41 -5.15
N ILE A 96 -14.92 -3.36 -5.92
CA ILE A 96 -14.93 -3.41 -7.37
C ILE A 96 -14.04 -2.30 -7.92
N GLY A 97 -13.51 -2.50 -9.09
CA GLY A 97 -12.71 -1.47 -9.70
C GLY A 97 -12.35 -1.72 -11.14
N THR A 98 -11.59 -0.79 -11.67
CA THR A 98 -11.06 -0.84 -13.03
C THR A 98 -9.58 -0.45 -13.02
N ILE A 99 -8.83 -1.09 -13.91
CA ILE A 99 -7.47 -0.72 -14.25
C ILE A 99 -7.46 -0.35 -15.72
N GLN A 100 -7.17 0.89 -16.02
CA GLN A 100 -7.11 1.40 -17.39
C GLN A 100 -5.67 1.74 -17.76
N ARG A 101 -5.22 1.21 -18.88
CA ARG A 101 -3.93 1.58 -19.47
C ARG A 101 -4.13 2.65 -20.53
N VAL A 102 -3.45 3.78 -20.38
CA VAL A 102 -3.43 4.89 -21.33
C VAL A 102 -1.97 5.19 -21.66
N GLY A 103 -1.45 4.67 -22.75
CA GLY A 103 -0.03 4.74 -23.09
C GLY A 103 0.84 4.08 -22.01
N TRP A 104 1.71 4.84 -21.39
CA TRP A 104 2.61 4.38 -20.32
C TRP A 104 2.06 4.62 -18.92
N THR A 105 0.83 5.05 -18.84
CA THR A 105 0.13 5.35 -17.59
C THR A 105 -0.93 4.30 -17.31
N THR A 106 -0.99 3.86 -16.07
CA THR A 106 -2.04 2.97 -15.57
C THR A 106 -2.86 3.70 -14.52
N ILE A 107 -4.16 3.72 -14.69
CA ILE A 107 -5.10 4.36 -13.78
C ILE A 107 -5.96 3.27 -13.15
N THR A 108 -5.85 3.13 -11.83
CA THR A 108 -6.66 2.19 -11.04
C THR A 108 -7.69 2.97 -10.24
N ARG A 109 -8.96 2.58 -10.37
CA ARG A 109 -10.06 3.11 -9.56
C ARG A 109 -10.68 1.97 -8.81
N VAL A 110 -10.89 2.15 -7.52
CA VAL A 110 -11.50 1.14 -6.67
C VAL A 110 -12.57 1.77 -5.77
N SER A 111 -13.66 1.05 -5.59
CA SER A 111 -14.72 1.38 -4.63
C SER A 111 -14.94 0.18 -3.72
N SER A 112 -15.01 0.42 -2.43
CA SER A 112 -15.24 -0.60 -1.42
C SER A 112 -16.63 -0.49 -0.80
N SER A 113 -17.12 -1.60 -0.27
CA SER A 113 -18.42 -1.67 0.43
C SER A 113 -18.49 -0.83 1.71
N ASP A 114 -17.34 -0.42 2.25
CA ASP A 114 -17.26 0.54 3.38
C ASP A 114 -17.50 2.00 2.97
N GLY A 115 -17.69 2.26 1.68
CA GLY A 115 -17.86 3.60 1.10
C GLY A 115 -16.56 4.27 0.67
N THR A 116 -15.41 3.66 0.90
CA THR A 116 -14.11 4.19 0.48
C THR A 116 -13.98 4.12 -1.04
N ARG A 117 -13.45 5.19 -1.62
CA ARG A 117 -13.10 5.26 -3.03
C ARG A 117 -11.67 5.75 -3.18
N SER A 118 -10.92 5.15 -4.07
CA SER A 118 -9.56 5.58 -4.36
C SER A 118 -9.26 5.56 -5.85
N LYS A 119 -8.31 6.40 -6.25
CA LYS A 119 -7.76 6.46 -7.59
C LYS A 119 -6.24 6.51 -7.47
N ILE A 120 -5.57 5.59 -8.15
CA ILE A 120 -4.11 5.52 -8.19
C ILE A 120 -3.69 5.63 -9.64
N THR A 121 -2.81 6.58 -9.93
CA THR A 121 -2.23 6.77 -11.26
C THR A 121 -0.75 6.45 -11.20
N CYS A 122 -0.32 5.47 -11.97
CA CYS A 122 1.08 5.05 -12.05
C CYS A 122 1.64 5.29 -13.46
N SER A 123 2.84 5.82 -13.54
CA SER A 123 3.57 5.95 -14.79
C SER A 123 5.02 5.47 -14.64
N ARG A 124 5.66 5.15 -15.74
CA ARG A 124 7.07 4.75 -15.73
C ARG A 124 8.00 5.87 -15.28
N LEU A 125 7.62 7.12 -15.53
CA LEU A 125 8.46 8.29 -15.24
C LEU A 125 8.26 8.85 -13.84
N ASN A 126 7.01 8.86 -13.34
CA ASN A 126 6.63 9.58 -12.12
C ASN A 126 6.25 8.66 -10.95
N GLY A 127 6.29 7.33 -11.14
CA GLY A 127 5.79 6.36 -10.17
C GLY A 127 4.29 6.45 -9.99
N CYS A 128 3.79 6.08 -8.82
CA CYS A 128 2.37 6.05 -8.48
C CYS A 128 1.99 7.24 -7.60
N ARG A 129 0.80 7.76 -7.85
CA ARG A 129 0.18 8.84 -7.08
C ARG A 129 -1.26 8.54 -6.75
#